data_19de018fe4b5a23b76f4560115120bdd
#
_entry.id   19de018fe4b5a23b76f4560115120bdd
#
_cell.length_a   1.000
_cell.length_b   1.000
_cell.length_c   1.000
_cell.angle_alpha   90.00
_cell.angle_beta   90.00
_cell.angle_gamma   90.00
#
_symmetry.space_group_name_H-M   'P 1'
#
loop_
_entity.id
_entity.type
_entity.pdbx_description
1 polymer ?
#
loop_
_entity_poly.entity_id
_entity_poly.type
_entity_poly.pdbx_seq_one_letter_code
_entity_poly.pdbx_strand_id
1 'polypeptide(L)'
;MKHYGNLPKLEDFQAYRPSAAALRVARERHVELPDTLTRGQRIASWICCGIAAAIMLETLPFKFTGAKESVYIFSKMGTEPWMRWIQGFWELFAAVLLLTPRLRWAGAILATGAMSAAILSHLTWLGFSVQGDHGLLFCMALTAFTSSFAVLMLHRHSVPFITPLSYW
;
A
#
# COMPACT_ATOMS: atom_id res chain seq x y z
N MET A 1 -21.93 4.09 -48.38
CA MET A 1 -22.68 4.98 -47.46
C MET A 1 -23.27 4.08 -46.36
N LYS A 2 -22.69 4.11 -45.15
CA LYS A 2 -23.20 3.36 -44.00
C LYS A 2 -24.29 4.19 -43.34
N HIS A 3 -25.51 3.63 -43.24
CA HIS A 3 -26.63 4.20 -42.51
C HIS A 3 -26.30 4.36 -41.04
N TYR A 4 -26.08 5.58 -40.60
CA TYR A 4 -26.17 5.97 -39.17
C TYR A 4 -27.66 6.30 -38.90
N GLY A 5 -28.49 5.24 -38.84
CA GLY A 5 -29.90 5.34 -38.46
C GLY A 5 -30.05 5.32 -36.93
N ASN A 6 -30.64 6.39 -36.41
CA ASN A 6 -31.22 6.55 -35.07
C ASN A 6 -30.26 6.43 -33.90
N LEU A 7 -29.54 7.51 -33.64
CA LEU A 7 -29.07 7.76 -32.26
C LEU A 7 -30.30 7.98 -31.35
N PRO A 8 -30.37 7.32 -30.17
CA PRO A 8 -31.45 7.57 -29.23
C PRO A 8 -31.47 9.04 -28.82
N LYS A 9 -32.65 9.64 -28.75
CA LYS A 9 -32.81 11.04 -28.34
C LYS A 9 -32.49 11.19 -26.85
N LEU A 10 -32.01 12.37 -26.46
CA LEU A 10 -31.72 12.67 -25.06
C LEU A 10 -32.93 12.43 -24.13
N GLU A 11 -34.14 12.58 -24.66
CA GLU A 11 -35.43 12.30 -23.98
C GLU A 11 -35.56 10.83 -23.56
N ASP A 12 -35.01 9.88 -24.37
CA ASP A 12 -35.04 8.45 -24.10
C ASP A 12 -34.14 8.09 -22.89
N PHE A 13 -33.07 8.86 -22.66
CA PHE A 13 -32.19 8.68 -21.50
C PHE A 13 -32.80 9.20 -20.18
N GLN A 14 -33.65 10.24 -20.24
CA GLN A 14 -34.33 10.78 -19.06
C GLN A 14 -35.48 9.89 -18.57
N ALA A 15 -36.06 9.08 -19.47
CA ALA A 15 -37.13 8.16 -19.13
C ALA A 15 -36.61 6.80 -18.58
N TYR A 16 -35.33 6.50 -18.69
CA TYR A 16 -34.76 5.25 -18.22
C TYR A 16 -34.62 5.27 -16.68
N ARG A 17 -35.62 4.80 -15.98
CA ARG A 17 -35.52 4.44 -14.55
C ARG A 17 -35.21 2.94 -14.47
N PRO A 18 -33.99 2.56 -14.07
CA PRO A 18 -33.68 1.14 -13.90
C PRO A 18 -34.63 0.54 -12.85
N SER A 19 -35.12 -0.65 -13.10
CA SER A 19 -35.99 -1.35 -12.15
C SER A 19 -35.24 -1.61 -10.84
N ALA A 20 -35.97 -1.74 -9.73
CA ALA A 20 -35.38 -2.08 -8.44
C ALA A 20 -34.56 -3.39 -8.49
N ALA A 21 -34.96 -4.32 -9.35
CA ALA A 21 -34.19 -5.55 -9.62
C ALA A 21 -32.85 -5.26 -10.34
N ALA A 22 -32.84 -4.37 -11.35
CA ALA A 22 -31.63 -3.97 -12.04
C ALA A 22 -30.66 -3.23 -11.12
N LEU A 23 -31.18 -2.37 -10.23
CA LEU A 23 -30.38 -1.70 -9.20
C LEU A 23 -29.81 -2.67 -8.16
N ARG A 24 -30.56 -3.70 -7.77
CA ARG A 24 -30.06 -4.77 -6.90
C ARG A 24 -28.93 -5.54 -7.56
N VAL A 25 -29.13 -6.00 -8.81
CA VAL A 25 -28.12 -6.71 -9.59
C VAL A 25 -26.87 -5.86 -9.82
N ALA A 26 -27.03 -4.55 -10.10
CA ALA A 26 -25.90 -3.62 -10.21
C ALA A 26 -25.18 -3.45 -8.88
N ARG A 27 -25.92 -3.35 -7.76
CA ARG A 27 -25.37 -3.27 -6.40
C ARG A 27 -24.65 -4.56 -6.00
N GLU A 28 -25.20 -5.71 -6.34
CA GLU A 28 -24.58 -7.02 -6.10
C GLU A 28 -23.32 -7.22 -6.94
N ARG A 29 -23.32 -6.77 -8.21
CA ARG A 29 -22.10 -6.77 -9.06
C ARG A 29 -21.00 -5.81 -8.55
N HIS A 30 -21.36 -4.73 -7.87
CA HIS A 30 -20.39 -3.83 -7.24
C HIS A 30 -19.84 -4.35 -5.91
N VAL A 31 -20.51 -5.35 -5.30
CA VAL A 31 -20.09 -5.91 -4.00
C VAL A 31 -19.13 -7.08 -4.16
N GLU A 32 -19.16 -7.76 -5.29
CA GLU A 32 -18.28 -8.89 -5.59
C GLU A 32 -17.37 -8.58 -6.79
N LEU A 33 -16.36 -7.73 -6.59
CA LEU A 33 -15.12 -7.97 -7.33
C LEU A 33 -14.62 -9.33 -6.86
N PRO A 34 -14.57 -10.36 -7.74
CA PRO A 34 -14.05 -11.64 -7.32
C PRO A 34 -12.66 -11.40 -6.74
N ASP A 35 -12.47 -11.87 -5.51
CA ASP A 35 -11.16 -11.92 -4.88
C ASP A 35 -10.30 -12.79 -5.80
N THR A 36 -9.61 -12.14 -6.75
CA THR A 36 -8.92 -12.80 -7.86
C THR A 36 -7.75 -13.66 -7.38
N LEU A 37 -7.48 -13.61 -6.05
CA LEU A 37 -6.40 -14.34 -5.43
C LEU A 37 -6.80 -15.80 -5.15
N THR A 38 -5.97 -16.73 -5.59
CA THR A 38 -6.05 -18.12 -5.17
C THR A 38 -5.87 -18.26 -3.67
N ARG A 39 -6.31 -19.38 -3.08
CA ARG A 39 -6.12 -19.65 -1.65
C ARG A 39 -4.66 -19.49 -1.21
N GLY A 40 -3.72 -19.99 -2.01
CA GLY A 40 -2.28 -19.87 -1.73
C GLY A 40 -1.79 -18.42 -1.75
N GLN A 41 -2.21 -17.64 -2.76
CA GLN A 41 -1.87 -16.22 -2.85
C GLN A 41 -2.44 -15.40 -1.70
N ARG A 42 -3.64 -15.75 -1.21
CA ARG A 42 -4.24 -15.10 -0.04
C ARG A 42 -3.43 -15.36 1.21
N ILE A 43 -3.01 -16.62 1.44
CA ILE A 43 -2.14 -16.98 2.56
C ILE A 43 -0.80 -16.25 2.46
N ALA A 44 -0.15 -16.28 1.30
CA ALA A 44 1.10 -15.58 1.06
C ALA A 44 0.96 -14.06 1.31
N SER A 45 -0.13 -13.44 0.84
CA SER A 45 -0.42 -12.04 1.11
C SER A 45 -0.53 -11.74 2.60
N TRP A 46 -1.21 -12.57 3.39
CA TRP A 46 -1.32 -12.38 4.84
C TRP A 46 0.03 -12.53 5.56
N ILE A 47 0.85 -13.51 5.16
CA ILE A 47 2.19 -13.70 5.71
C ILE A 47 3.06 -12.47 5.42
N CYS A 48 3.09 -12.01 4.16
CA CYS A 48 3.85 -10.83 3.77
C CYS A 48 3.37 -9.56 4.49
N CYS A 49 2.05 -9.35 4.62
CA CYS A 49 1.50 -8.24 5.40
C CYS A 49 1.93 -8.30 6.86
N GLY A 50 1.88 -9.49 7.47
CA GLY A 50 2.29 -9.69 8.87
C GLY A 50 3.77 -9.38 9.07
N ILE A 51 4.65 -9.87 8.19
CA ILE A 51 6.09 -9.61 8.25
C ILE A 51 6.38 -8.10 8.11
N ALA A 52 5.86 -7.45 7.06
CA ALA A 52 6.10 -6.04 6.84
C ALA A 52 5.56 -5.18 8.00
N ALA A 53 4.33 -5.44 8.44
CA ALA A 53 3.71 -4.70 9.55
C ALA A 53 4.48 -4.92 10.87
N ALA A 54 4.90 -6.14 11.18
CA ALA A 54 5.66 -6.45 12.39
C ALA A 54 6.98 -5.67 12.43
N ILE A 55 7.75 -5.67 11.35
CA ILE A 55 9.01 -4.93 11.25
C ILE A 55 8.77 -3.43 11.43
N MET A 56 7.76 -2.87 10.77
CA MET A 56 7.45 -1.43 10.88
C MET A 56 7.01 -1.06 12.29
N LEU A 57 6.14 -1.86 12.92
CA LEU A 57 5.65 -1.60 14.27
C LEU A 57 6.75 -1.76 15.33
N GLU A 58 7.69 -2.69 15.15
CA GLU A 58 8.83 -2.88 16.05
C GLU A 58 9.73 -1.65 16.12
N THR A 59 9.87 -0.92 15.00
CA THR A 59 10.72 0.28 14.96
C THR A 59 10.07 1.53 15.56
N LEU A 60 8.76 1.53 15.79
CA LEU A 60 8.03 2.71 16.30
C LEU A 60 8.48 3.16 17.70
N PRO A 61 8.65 2.27 18.70
CA PRO A 61 9.12 2.69 20.02
C PRO A 61 10.43 3.46 19.95
N PHE A 62 11.39 3.01 19.14
CA PHE A 62 12.69 3.67 18.95
C PHE A 62 12.55 5.08 18.35
N LYS A 63 11.61 5.26 17.41
CA LYS A 63 11.35 6.58 16.80
C LYS A 63 10.64 7.51 17.76
N PHE A 64 9.62 7.05 18.48
CA PHE A 64 8.82 7.92 19.34
C PHE A 64 9.53 8.25 20.67
N THR A 65 10.30 7.33 21.23
CA THR A 65 11.07 7.59 22.48
C THR A 65 12.38 8.34 22.23
N GLY A 66 12.81 8.44 20.96
CA GLY A 66 14.09 9.06 20.64
C GLY A 66 15.29 8.21 21.09
N ALA A 67 15.22 6.89 20.83
CA ALA A 67 16.34 6.01 21.10
C ALA A 67 17.60 6.47 20.34
N LYS A 68 18.78 6.23 20.91
CA LYS A 68 20.06 6.74 20.40
C LYS A 68 20.30 6.39 18.93
N GLU A 69 19.96 5.19 18.52
CA GLU A 69 20.09 4.69 17.15
C GLU A 69 19.20 5.51 16.20
N SER A 70 17.95 5.74 16.60
CA SER A 70 16.99 6.49 15.80
C SER A 70 17.41 7.96 15.66
N VAL A 71 17.77 8.60 16.75
CA VAL A 71 18.28 10.00 16.77
C VAL A 71 19.55 10.12 15.90
N TYR A 72 20.47 9.15 16.00
CA TYR A 72 21.68 9.13 15.18
C TYR A 72 21.37 9.11 13.68
N ILE A 73 20.43 8.24 13.26
CA ILE A 73 20.01 8.11 11.85
C ILE A 73 19.52 9.46 11.31
N PHE A 74 18.55 10.07 11.98
CA PHE A 74 17.93 11.30 11.50
C PHE A 74 18.82 12.52 11.67
N SER A 75 19.69 12.55 12.69
CA SER A 75 20.72 13.60 12.84
C SER A 75 21.77 13.54 11.73
N LYS A 76 22.20 12.32 11.34
CA LYS A 76 23.17 12.14 10.24
C LYS A 76 22.60 12.60 8.89
N MET A 77 21.28 12.51 8.72
CA MET A 77 20.56 13.04 7.55
C MET A 77 20.21 14.53 7.68
N GLY A 78 20.50 15.18 8.83
CA GLY A 78 20.15 16.58 9.09
C GLY A 78 18.66 16.86 9.23
N THR A 79 17.86 15.86 9.60
CA THR A 79 16.39 15.92 9.56
C THR A 79 15.73 15.69 10.93
N GLU A 80 16.53 15.52 12.00
CA GLU A 80 16.05 15.39 13.39
C GLU A 80 15.46 16.74 13.87
N PRO A 81 14.39 16.77 14.68
CA PRO A 81 13.58 15.63 15.14
C PRO A 81 12.38 15.29 14.22
N TRP A 82 12.06 16.18 13.28
CA TRP A 82 10.77 16.17 12.57
C TRP A 82 10.58 14.94 11.68
N MET A 83 11.59 14.60 10.90
CA MET A 83 11.47 13.43 9.99
C MET A 83 11.39 12.12 10.76
N ARG A 84 11.99 12.01 11.94
CA ARG A 84 11.84 10.84 12.80
C ARG A 84 10.38 10.61 13.21
N TRP A 85 9.69 11.68 13.63
CA TRP A 85 8.27 11.62 13.99
C TRP A 85 7.39 11.35 12.78
N ILE A 86 7.62 12.06 11.66
CA ILE A 86 6.87 11.89 10.41
C ILE A 86 7.00 10.45 9.93
N GLN A 87 8.22 9.91 9.90
CA GLN A 87 8.47 8.53 9.48
C GLN A 87 7.79 7.52 10.41
N GLY A 88 7.80 7.76 11.74
CA GLY A 88 7.09 6.92 12.70
C GLY A 88 5.58 6.87 12.44
N PHE A 89 4.95 8.02 12.27
CA PHE A 89 3.52 8.08 11.94
C PHE A 89 3.20 7.46 10.57
N TRP A 90 4.08 7.66 9.59
CA TRP A 90 3.93 7.08 8.25
C TRP A 90 3.96 5.55 8.30
N GLU A 91 4.92 4.97 9.02
CA GLU A 91 5.02 3.52 9.19
C GLU A 91 3.84 2.94 9.98
N LEU A 92 3.41 3.61 11.04
CA LEU A 92 2.20 3.22 11.78
C LEU A 92 0.98 3.16 10.87
N PHE A 93 0.76 4.24 10.10
CA PHE A 93 -0.38 4.32 9.19
C PHE A 93 -0.30 3.25 8.09
N ALA A 94 0.88 3.05 7.48
CA ALA A 94 1.10 2.02 6.49
C ALA A 94 0.83 0.61 7.04
N ALA A 95 1.29 0.31 8.27
CA ALA A 95 1.07 -0.98 8.92
C ALA A 95 -0.43 -1.24 9.18
N VAL A 96 -1.17 -0.24 9.66
CA VAL A 96 -2.62 -0.34 9.87
C VAL A 96 -3.35 -0.63 8.56
N LEU A 97 -2.99 0.08 7.48
CA LEU A 97 -3.59 -0.14 6.16
C LEU A 97 -3.24 -1.53 5.59
N LEU A 98 -1.99 -2.00 5.75
CA LEU A 98 -1.58 -3.35 5.33
C LEU A 98 -2.41 -4.45 5.99
N LEU A 99 -2.72 -4.29 7.26
CA LEU A 99 -3.51 -5.25 8.04
C LEU A 99 -5.02 -5.12 7.77
N THR A 100 -5.46 -4.04 7.11
CA THR A 100 -6.86 -3.81 6.74
C THR A 100 -7.13 -4.39 5.35
N PRO A 101 -7.93 -5.47 5.19
CA PRO A 101 -8.07 -6.16 3.91
C PRO A 101 -8.50 -5.29 2.72
N ARG A 102 -9.39 -4.33 2.96
CA ARG A 102 -9.92 -3.43 1.91
C ARG A 102 -8.93 -2.37 1.45
N LEU A 103 -7.98 -1.98 2.32
CA LEU A 103 -7.02 -0.90 2.09
C LEU A 103 -5.58 -1.43 1.95
N ARG A 104 -5.42 -2.74 1.88
CA ARG A 104 -4.13 -3.43 1.83
C ARG A 104 -3.24 -2.94 0.68
N TRP A 105 -3.81 -2.70 -0.50
CA TRP A 105 -3.09 -2.13 -1.64
C TRP A 105 -2.48 -0.75 -1.32
N ALA A 106 -3.22 0.11 -0.63
CA ALA A 106 -2.73 1.43 -0.22
C ALA A 106 -1.63 1.31 0.84
N GLY A 107 -1.82 0.44 1.83
CA GLY A 107 -0.79 0.10 2.81
C GLY A 107 0.49 -0.43 2.17
N ALA A 108 0.36 -1.29 1.14
CA ALA A 108 1.51 -1.83 0.41
C ALA A 108 2.28 -0.74 -0.36
N ILE A 109 1.60 0.22 -0.97
CA ILE A 109 2.23 1.37 -1.63
C ILE A 109 3.01 2.20 -0.62
N LEU A 110 2.39 2.56 0.51
CA LEU A 110 3.02 3.39 1.54
C LEU A 110 4.22 2.69 2.19
N ALA A 111 4.07 1.40 2.51
CA ALA A 111 5.15 0.59 3.10
C ALA A 111 6.33 0.42 2.13
N THR A 112 6.06 0.11 0.86
CA THR A 112 7.09 -0.01 -0.18
C THR A 112 7.84 1.32 -0.35
N GLY A 113 7.12 2.45 -0.38
CA GLY A 113 7.71 3.79 -0.47
C GLY A 113 8.60 4.12 0.74
N ALA A 114 8.10 3.86 1.96
CA ALA A 114 8.86 4.09 3.18
C ALA A 114 10.14 3.26 3.24
N MET A 115 10.05 1.97 2.88
CA MET A 115 11.21 1.07 2.90
C MET A 115 12.20 1.38 1.76
N SER A 116 11.73 1.86 0.60
CA SER A 116 12.60 2.39 -0.46
C SER A 116 13.43 3.56 0.05
N ALA A 117 12.80 4.50 0.74
CA ALA A 117 13.51 5.65 1.33
C ALA A 117 14.52 5.21 2.40
N ALA A 118 14.18 4.23 3.23
CA ALA A 118 15.08 3.66 4.22
C ALA A 118 16.30 3.01 3.55
N ILE A 119 16.09 2.16 2.54
CA ILE A 119 17.18 1.51 1.77
C ILE A 119 18.07 2.56 1.11
N LEU A 120 17.49 3.57 0.45
CA LEU A 120 18.25 4.68 -0.14
C LEU A 120 19.07 5.44 0.90
N SER A 121 18.53 5.67 2.09
CA SER A 121 19.27 6.31 3.18
C SER A 121 20.50 5.50 3.61
N HIS A 122 20.38 4.17 3.66
CA HIS A 122 21.52 3.30 3.91
C HIS A 122 22.57 3.37 2.80
N LEU A 123 22.15 3.41 1.54
CA LEU A 123 23.05 3.45 0.39
C LEU A 123 23.77 4.80 0.23
N THR A 124 23.17 5.89 0.72
CA THR A 124 23.70 7.26 0.49
C THR A 124 24.37 7.85 1.72
N TRP A 125 23.77 7.75 2.90
CA TRP A 125 24.23 8.47 4.11
C TRP A 125 24.68 7.58 5.25
N LEU A 126 23.94 6.48 5.52
CA LEU A 126 24.12 5.70 6.75
C LEU A 126 25.21 4.65 6.62
N GLY A 127 25.36 4.05 5.43
CA GLY A 127 26.14 2.86 5.22
C GLY A 127 25.37 1.59 5.57
N PHE A 128 26.00 0.44 5.37
CA PHE A 128 25.39 -0.86 5.60
C PHE A 128 25.12 -1.14 7.08
N SER A 129 26.09 -0.81 7.96
CA SER A 129 25.96 -1.00 9.41
C SER A 129 25.79 0.34 10.11
N VAL A 130 24.79 0.44 10.96
CA VAL A 130 24.46 1.63 11.76
C VAL A 130 24.81 1.35 13.21
N GLN A 131 25.78 2.11 13.76
CA GLN A 131 26.22 1.98 15.16
C GLN A 131 26.60 0.55 15.59
N GLY A 132 27.13 -0.25 14.67
CA GLY A 132 27.57 -1.59 14.99
C GLY A 132 26.47 -2.67 14.95
N ASP A 133 25.30 -2.39 14.34
CA ASP A 133 24.18 -3.32 14.18
C ASP A 133 24.45 -4.47 13.18
N HIS A 134 25.66 -4.53 12.61
CA HIS A 134 26.05 -5.51 11.59
C HIS A 134 25.11 -5.58 10.37
N GLY A 135 24.41 -4.49 10.07
CA GLY A 135 23.48 -4.39 8.96
C GLY A 135 22.06 -4.90 9.25
N LEU A 136 21.72 -5.08 10.51
CA LEU A 136 20.39 -5.56 10.91
C LEU A 136 19.27 -4.65 10.39
N LEU A 137 19.41 -3.33 10.58
CA LEU A 137 18.42 -2.35 10.12
C LEU A 137 18.26 -2.36 8.61
N PHE A 138 19.34 -2.51 7.87
CA PHE A 138 19.30 -2.63 6.40
C PHE A 138 18.58 -3.92 5.97
N CYS A 139 18.87 -5.06 6.59
CA CYS A 139 18.19 -6.32 6.31
C CYS A 139 16.69 -6.27 6.66
N MET A 140 16.33 -5.62 7.76
CA MET A 140 14.94 -5.40 8.13
C MET A 140 14.21 -4.54 7.09
N ALA A 141 14.81 -3.44 6.65
CA ALA A 141 14.26 -2.58 5.60
C ALA A 141 14.06 -3.34 4.28
N LEU A 142 15.04 -4.17 3.88
CA LEU A 142 14.96 -4.99 2.67
C LEU A 142 13.87 -6.07 2.78
N THR A 143 13.73 -6.70 3.94
CA THR A 143 12.69 -7.72 4.20
C THR A 143 11.31 -7.09 4.18
N ALA A 144 11.12 -5.94 4.83
CA ALA A 144 9.84 -5.23 4.81
C ALA A 144 9.52 -4.70 3.41
N PHE A 145 10.52 -4.22 2.65
CA PHE A 145 10.37 -3.82 1.26
C PHE A 145 9.88 -4.96 0.38
N THR A 146 10.60 -6.09 0.38
CA THR A 146 10.25 -7.24 -0.47
C THR A 146 8.89 -7.81 -0.12
N SER A 147 8.54 -7.86 1.17
CA SER A 147 7.24 -8.30 1.65
C SER A 147 6.11 -7.35 1.21
N SER A 148 6.26 -6.04 1.41
CA SER A 148 5.26 -5.05 1.01
C SER A 148 5.12 -4.96 -0.52
N PHE A 149 6.22 -5.07 -1.27
CA PHE A 149 6.20 -5.11 -2.72
C PHE A 149 5.49 -6.36 -3.26
N ALA A 150 5.71 -7.54 -2.65
CA ALA A 150 4.98 -8.75 -3.00
C ALA A 150 3.47 -8.59 -2.78
N VAL A 151 3.06 -7.97 -1.67
CA VAL A 151 1.64 -7.64 -1.42
C VAL A 151 1.11 -6.71 -2.50
N LEU A 152 1.86 -5.67 -2.88
CA LEU A 152 1.47 -4.73 -3.93
C LEU A 152 1.26 -5.44 -5.27
N MET A 153 2.16 -6.36 -5.64
CA MET A 153 2.03 -7.14 -6.88
C MET A 153 0.83 -8.08 -6.86
N LEU A 154 0.55 -8.73 -5.73
CA LEU A 154 -0.63 -9.57 -5.57
C LEU A 154 -1.94 -8.77 -5.67
N HIS A 155 -1.96 -7.55 -5.13
CA HIS A 155 -3.16 -6.70 -5.09
C HIS A 155 -3.18 -5.59 -6.17
N ARG A 156 -2.33 -5.67 -7.20
CA ARG A 156 -2.22 -4.64 -8.26
C ARG A 156 -3.54 -4.32 -8.95
N HIS A 157 -4.42 -5.32 -9.11
CA HIS A 157 -5.74 -5.15 -9.72
C HIS A 157 -6.75 -4.40 -8.83
N SER A 158 -6.46 -4.29 -7.54
CA SER A 158 -7.27 -3.52 -6.59
C SER A 158 -6.87 -2.03 -6.53
N VAL A 159 -5.79 -1.65 -7.22
CA VAL A 159 -5.30 -0.26 -7.27
C VAL A 159 -6.16 0.54 -8.25
N PRO A 160 -6.92 1.56 -7.80
CA PRO A 160 -7.92 2.25 -8.63
C PRO A 160 -7.33 3.00 -9.84
N PHE A 161 -6.01 3.28 -9.83
CA PHE A 161 -5.33 3.99 -10.91
C PHE A 161 -4.72 3.06 -11.98
N ILE A 162 -4.65 1.76 -11.73
CA ILE A 162 -4.05 0.78 -12.65
C ILE A 162 -5.14 0.04 -13.44
N THR A 163 -6.36 -0.03 -12.94
CA THR A 163 -7.50 -0.55 -13.70
C THR A 163 -7.94 0.49 -14.71
N PRO A 164 -7.90 0.19 -16.03
CA PRO A 164 -8.36 1.14 -17.03
C PRO A 164 -9.85 1.45 -16.78
N LEU A 165 -10.20 2.75 -16.94
CA LEU A 165 -11.55 3.30 -16.78
C LEU A 165 -12.63 2.66 -17.69
N SER A 166 -12.27 1.67 -18.50
CA SER A 166 -13.17 0.97 -19.41
C SER A 166 -14.13 -0.02 -18.75
N TYR A 167 -14.13 -0.13 -17.42
CA TYR A 167 -15.03 -1.00 -16.66
C TYR A 167 -16.01 -0.26 -15.74
N TRP A 168 -16.15 1.07 -15.93
CA TRP A 168 -17.16 1.91 -15.24
C TRP A 168 -18.32 2.26 -16.14
#